data_06612a9ddbec459bf11bba867eac3be0
#
_entry.id   06612a9ddbec459bf11bba867eac3be0
#
_cell.length_a   1.000
_cell.length_b   1.000
_cell.length_c   1.000
_cell.angle_alpha   90.00
_cell.angle_beta   90.00
_cell.angle_gamma   90.00
#
_symmetry.space_group_name_H-M   'P 1'
#
loop_
_entity.id
_entity.type
_entity.pdbx_description
1 polymer ?
#
loop_
_entity_poly.entity_id
_entity_poly.type
_entity_poly.pdbx_seq_one_letter_code
_entity_poly.pdbx_strand_id
1 'polypeptide(L)'
;MGESQDQQIANALTRDILTGHYRPGDRLPSERELAARLNVSRGAAREAIKRLEGLGIADVQPGGARVAPVKEASLDVIGHLLELEAIPDPDLVDQILQVVTVLMSLATETAIENGTEAQREELGRLVRQLRTSVAEGRDDVVTRFEIMRLTMEASGNLVTQLIARALLIQFAPRLARVIKMDEVDYPPEYVDRLSALERAISERDAEAARGAVEAMSSFQRELTKTELAHARGSAQAAVA
;
A
#
# COMPACT_ATOMS: atom_id res chain seq x y z
N MET A 1 17.93 6.77 14.11
CA MET A 1 18.80 7.59 13.24
C MET A 1 17.90 8.69 12.67
N GLY A 2 18.28 9.98 12.84
CA GLY A 2 17.50 11.09 12.30
C GLY A 2 17.55 11.11 10.76
N GLU A 3 16.50 11.63 10.13
CA GLU A 3 16.48 11.87 8.68
C GLU A 3 17.63 12.78 8.27
N SER A 4 18.28 12.45 7.14
CA SER A 4 19.32 13.31 6.55
C SER A 4 18.73 14.63 6.03
N GLN A 5 19.54 15.69 5.97
CA GLN A 5 19.07 17.01 5.51
C GLN A 5 18.48 16.97 4.10
N ASP A 6 19.09 16.22 3.18
CA ASP A 6 18.57 16.03 1.82
C ASP A 6 17.20 15.36 1.79
N GLN A 7 16.98 14.37 2.69
CA GLN A 7 15.67 13.70 2.82
C GLN A 7 14.60 14.67 3.33
N GLN A 8 14.91 15.47 4.34
CA GLN A 8 13.98 16.48 4.88
C GLN A 8 13.56 17.50 3.81
N ILE A 9 14.53 17.98 3.02
CA ILE A 9 14.26 18.92 1.91
C ILE A 9 13.39 18.24 0.85
N ALA A 10 13.73 17.02 0.45
CA ALA A 10 12.97 16.26 -0.54
C ALA A 10 11.53 16.04 -0.07
N ASN A 11 11.32 15.64 1.19
CA ASN A 11 9.98 15.42 1.77
C ASN A 11 9.16 16.72 1.79
N ALA A 12 9.78 17.85 2.17
CA ALA A 12 9.10 19.14 2.17
C ALA A 12 8.66 19.56 0.75
N LEU A 13 9.57 19.48 -0.24
CA LEU A 13 9.26 19.79 -1.64
C LEU A 13 8.24 18.83 -2.23
N THR A 14 8.34 17.53 -1.94
CA THR A 14 7.35 16.53 -2.36
C THR A 14 5.97 16.90 -1.84
N ARG A 15 5.86 17.26 -0.55
CA ARG A 15 4.60 17.73 0.03
C ARG A 15 4.06 18.97 -0.70
N ASP A 16 4.91 19.98 -0.94
CA ASP A 16 4.52 21.21 -1.63
C ASP A 16 4.01 20.94 -3.06
N ILE A 17 4.63 20.00 -3.77
CA ILE A 17 4.19 19.57 -5.11
C ILE A 17 2.85 18.83 -5.01
N LEU A 18 2.73 17.84 -4.14
CA LEU A 18 1.53 17.01 -4.03
C LEU A 18 0.32 17.77 -3.48
N THR A 19 0.53 18.84 -2.70
CA THR A 19 -0.53 19.75 -2.21
C THR A 19 -0.85 20.90 -3.17
N GLY A 20 -0.13 20.98 -4.31
CA GLY A 20 -0.41 21.96 -5.37
C GLY A 20 0.19 23.36 -5.15
N HIS A 21 1.09 23.55 -4.17
CA HIS A 21 1.88 24.77 -4.03
C HIS A 21 2.78 25.01 -5.25
N TYR A 22 3.30 23.93 -5.83
CA TYR A 22 3.93 23.94 -7.15
C TYR A 22 3.07 23.12 -8.11
N ARG A 23 2.72 23.71 -9.25
CA ARG A 23 1.90 23.07 -10.28
C ARG A 23 2.79 22.40 -11.35
N PRO A 24 2.29 21.40 -12.08
CA PRO A 24 2.99 20.85 -13.21
C PRO A 24 3.49 21.94 -14.19
N GLY A 25 4.76 21.90 -14.53
CA GLY A 25 5.44 22.89 -15.34
C GLY A 25 6.09 24.04 -14.57
N ASP A 26 5.73 24.28 -13.31
CA ASP A 26 6.35 25.32 -12.48
C ASP A 26 7.83 24.99 -12.27
N ARG A 27 8.63 26.06 -12.19
CA ARG A 27 10.05 25.95 -11.88
C ARG A 27 10.24 25.79 -10.37
N LEU A 28 10.96 24.74 -9.97
CA LEU A 28 11.40 24.56 -8.60
C LEU A 28 12.55 25.54 -8.27
N PRO A 29 12.72 25.94 -6.99
CA PRO A 29 13.86 26.74 -6.56
C PRO A 29 15.17 26.05 -6.94
N SER A 30 16.15 26.85 -7.39
CA SER A 30 17.46 26.32 -7.72
C SER A 30 18.19 25.76 -6.47
N GLU A 31 19.18 24.88 -6.70
CA GLU A 31 20.02 24.34 -5.60
C GLU A 31 20.62 25.47 -4.73
N ARG A 32 20.98 26.60 -5.34
CA ARG A 32 21.51 27.77 -4.64
C ARG A 32 20.46 28.45 -3.76
N GLU A 33 19.23 28.60 -4.28
CA GLU A 33 18.13 29.20 -3.56
C GLU A 33 17.68 28.30 -2.40
N LEU A 34 17.57 26.98 -2.63
CA LEU A 34 17.27 26.00 -1.58
C LEU A 34 18.33 26.03 -0.47
N ALA A 35 19.61 26.00 -0.85
CA ALA A 35 20.73 26.05 0.10
C ALA A 35 20.70 27.32 0.96
N ALA A 36 20.40 28.47 0.36
CA ALA A 36 20.31 29.74 1.08
C ALA A 36 19.07 29.83 1.99
N ARG A 37 17.89 29.40 1.50
CA ARG A 37 16.63 29.48 2.25
C ARG A 37 16.60 28.55 3.47
N LEU A 38 17.17 27.34 3.32
CA LEU A 38 17.10 26.28 4.34
C LEU A 38 18.38 26.17 5.16
N ASN A 39 19.39 27.02 4.91
CA ASN A 39 20.68 27.00 5.57
C ASN A 39 21.37 25.62 5.52
N VAL A 40 21.40 25.02 4.32
CA VAL A 40 21.99 23.71 4.04
C VAL A 40 23.09 23.79 2.98
N SER A 41 23.86 22.72 2.78
CA SER A 41 24.84 22.65 1.72
C SER A 41 24.17 22.57 0.33
N ARG A 42 24.82 23.09 -0.73
CA ARG A 42 24.35 22.89 -2.11
C ARG A 42 24.29 21.41 -2.51
N GLY A 43 25.17 20.57 -1.92
CA GLY A 43 25.16 19.13 -2.13
C GLY A 43 23.84 18.50 -1.62
N ALA A 44 23.40 18.87 -0.40
CA ALA A 44 22.12 18.39 0.13
C ALA A 44 20.93 18.85 -0.73
N ALA A 45 20.93 20.11 -1.18
CA ALA A 45 19.88 20.62 -2.08
C ALA A 45 19.85 19.85 -3.43
N ARG A 46 21.03 19.53 -4.00
CA ARG A 46 21.14 18.73 -5.23
C ARG A 46 20.60 17.32 -5.04
N GLU A 47 20.99 16.63 -3.97
CA GLU A 47 20.50 15.28 -3.69
C GLU A 47 18.98 15.27 -3.44
N ALA A 48 18.43 16.31 -2.81
CA ALA A 48 16.98 16.47 -2.67
C ALA A 48 16.29 16.57 -4.04
N ILE A 49 16.79 17.40 -4.96
CA ILE A 49 16.21 17.52 -6.32
C ILE A 49 16.31 16.18 -7.08
N LYS A 50 17.43 15.45 -6.98
CA LYS A 50 17.55 14.11 -7.58
C LYS A 50 16.55 13.10 -7.02
N ARG A 51 16.20 13.20 -5.74
CA ARG A 51 15.14 12.36 -5.16
C ARG A 51 13.78 12.66 -5.76
N LEU A 52 13.44 13.93 -5.99
CA LEU A 52 12.20 14.31 -6.68
C LEU A 52 12.18 13.79 -8.12
N GLU A 53 13.32 13.85 -8.82
CA GLU A 53 13.47 13.26 -10.15
C GLU A 53 13.30 11.73 -10.11
N GLY A 54 13.91 11.06 -9.12
CA GLY A 54 13.74 9.62 -8.92
C GLY A 54 12.29 9.21 -8.61
N LEU A 55 11.51 10.06 -7.93
CA LEU A 55 10.08 9.88 -7.74
C LEU A 55 9.26 10.18 -9.02
N GLY A 56 9.86 10.78 -10.05
CA GLY A 56 9.17 11.19 -11.28
C GLY A 56 8.23 12.38 -11.10
N ILE A 57 8.41 13.18 -10.03
CA ILE A 57 7.61 14.39 -9.77
C ILE A 57 8.36 15.69 -10.13
N ALA A 58 9.58 15.57 -10.61
CA ALA A 58 10.38 16.67 -11.14
C ALA A 58 11.24 16.23 -12.32
N ASP A 59 11.37 17.10 -13.31
CA ASP A 59 12.29 16.96 -14.45
C ASP A 59 13.46 17.90 -14.28
N VAL A 60 14.68 17.37 -14.30
CA VAL A 60 15.91 18.16 -14.25
C VAL A 60 16.39 18.45 -15.68
N GLN A 61 16.42 19.73 -16.04
CA GLN A 61 16.77 20.21 -17.39
C GLN A 61 17.89 21.27 -17.33
N PRO A 62 18.59 21.54 -18.46
CA PRO A 62 19.43 22.71 -18.55
C PRO A 62 18.63 23.98 -18.20
N GLY A 63 18.99 24.63 -17.09
CA GLY A 63 18.26 25.79 -16.56
C GLY A 63 17.46 25.53 -15.28
N GLY A 64 17.41 24.33 -14.75
CA GLY A 64 16.82 23.99 -13.44
C GLY A 64 15.78 22.89 -13.50
N ALA A 65 15.22 22.54 -12.34
CA ALA A 65 14.18 21.53 -12.21
C ALA A 65 12.78 22.13 -12.40
N ARG A 66 11.87 21.36 -13.01
CA ARG A 66 10.46 21.67 -13.16
C ARG A 66 9.60 20.55 -12.61
N VAL A 67 8.42 20.91 -12.12
CA VAL A 67 7.45 19.94 -11.62
C VAL A 67 6.87 19.12 -12.78
N ALA A 68 6.93 17.79 -12.64
CA ALA A 68 6.30 16.85 -13.55
C ALA A 68 4.86 16.49 -13.07
N PRO A 69 3.97 16.07 -13.99
CA PRO A 69 2.62 15.61 -13.61
C PRO A 69 2.67 14.37 -12.71
N VAL A 70 1.90 14.35 -11.62
CA VAL A 70 1.87 13.21 -10.67
C VAL A 70 1.50 11.88 -11.35
N LYS A 71 0.70 11.92 -12.43
CA LYS A 71 0.36 10.73 -13.24
C LYS A 71 1.56 10.06 -13.93
N GLU A 72 2.70 10.75 -14.01
CA GLU A 72 3.95 10.26 -14.60
C GLU A 72 4.94 9.80 -13.52
N ALA A 73 4.56 9.92 -12.24
CA ALA A 73 5.38 9.55 -11.10
C ALA A 73 5.58 8.03 -10.97
N SER A 74 6.64 7.64 -10.25
CA SER A 74 6.86 6.26 -9.85
C SER A 74 5.84 5.82 -8.78
N LEU A 75 5.67 4.51 -8.58
CA LEU A 75 4.80 3.98 -7.52
C LEU A 75 5.22 4.44 -6.12
N ASP A 76 6.47 4.84 -5.94
CA ASP A 76 6.98 5.30 -4.63
C ASP A 76 6.29 6.59 -4.15
N VAL A 77 5.68 7.37 -5.05
CA VAL A 77 4.90 8.55 -4.70
C VAL A 77 3.67 8.21 -3.85
N ILE A 78 3.14 7.00 -3.96
CA ILE A 78 1.97 6.53 -3.17
C ILE A 78 2.23 6.67 -1.67
N GLY A 79 3.46 6.35 -1.23
CA GLY A 79 3.84 6.52 0.17
C GLY A 79 3.71 7.97 0.66
N HIS A 80 4.13 8.91 -0.15
CA HIS A 80 4.03 10.34 0.16
C HIS A 80 2.58 10.84 0.12
N LEU A 81 1.78 10.36 -0.85
CA LEU A 81 0.34 10.69 -0.92
C LEU A 81 -0.41 10.23 0.34
N LEU A 82 -0.09 9.03 0.86
CA LEU A 82 -0.70 8.50 2.08
C LEU A 82 -0.26 9.27 3.35
N GLU A 83 0.81 10.05 3.30
CA GLU A 83 1.35 10.84 4.42
C GLU A 83 0.99 12.33 4.34
N LEU A 84 0.23 12.77 3.34
CA LEU A 84 -0.17 14.17 3.23
C LEU A 84 -1.03 14.62 4.41
N GLU A 85 -1.88 13.75 4.91
CA GLU A 85 -2.75 13.97 6.05
C GLU A 85 -2.43 12.97 7.17
N ALA A 86 -2.84 13.30 8.40
CA ALA A 86 -2.67 12.40 9.56
C ALA A 86 -3.41 11.08 9.38
N ILE A 87 -4.58 11.13 8.72
CA ILE A 87 -5.37 9.96 8.35
C ILE A 87 -5.41 9.91 6.83
N PRO A 88 -4.97 8.81 6.21
CA PRO A 88 -4.94 8.67 4.75
C PRO A 88 -6.30 8.93 4.09
N ASP A 89 -6.28 9.40 2.85
CA ASP A 89 -7.50 9.58 2.06
C ASP A 89 -8.17 8.22 1.79
N PRO A 90 -9.44 8.03 2.24
CA PRO A 90 -10.17 6.78 2.04
C PRO A 90 -10.31 6.35 0.58
N ASP A 91 -10.45 7.31 -0.34
CA ASP A 91 -10.60 7.00 -1.76
C ASP A 91 -9.26 6.54 -2.38
N LEU A 92 -8.14 7.16 -1.97
CA LEU A 92 -6.81 6.68 -2.37
C LEU A 92 -6.54 5.27 -1.83
N VAL A 93 -6.87 5.03 -0.56
CA VAL A 93 -6.72 3.71 0.07
C VAL A 93 -7.58 2.67 -0.67
N ASP A 94 -8.82 2.99 -1.01
CA ASP A 94 -9.69 2.08 -1.77
C ASP A 94 -9.11 1.74 -3.15
N GLN A 95 -8.56 2.73 -3.88
CA GLN A 95 -7.89 2.50 -5.16
C GLN A 95 -6.68 1.56 -5.02
N ILE A 96 -5.87 1.71 -3.98
CA ILE A 96 -4.74 0.82 -3.70
C ILE A 96 -5.24 -0.60 -3.43
N LEU A 97 -6.25 -0.75 -2.57
CA LEU A 97 -6.82 -2.05 -2.23
C LEU A 97 -7.48 -2.73 -3.43
N GLN A 98 -8.07 -1.97 -4.37
CA GLN A 98 -8.56 -2.53 -5.65
C GLN A 98 -7.44 -3.20 -6.43
N VAL A 99 -6.31 -2.52 -6.60
CA VAL A 99 -5.15 -3.07 -7.33
C VAL A 99 -4.58 -4.28 -6.59
N VAL A 100 -4.43 -4.20 -5.26
CA VAL A 100 -3.97 -5.33 -4.43
C VAL A 100 -4.90 -6.53 -4.57
N THR A 101 -6.22 -6.31 -4.60
CA THR A 101 -7.21 -7.38 -4.81
C THR A 101 -6.97 -8.12 -6.13
N VAL A 102 -6.82 -7.39 -7.23
CA VAL A 102 -6.57 -8.00 -8.56
C VAL A 102 -5.27 -8.81 -8.57
N LEU A 103 -4.20 -8.27 -7.97
CA LEU A 103 -2.92 -8.96 -7.89
C LEU A 103 -3.01 -10.23 -7.02
N MET A 104 -3.72 -10.17 -5.89
CA MET A 104 -3.93 -11.32 -5.02
C MET A 104 -4.81 -12.39 -5.68
N SER A 105 -5.86 -11.99 -6.38
CA SER A 105 -6.74 -12.91 -7.10
C SER A 105 -5.97 -13.67 -8.19
N LEU A 106 -5.17 -12.95 -9.00
CA LEU A 106 -4.30 -13.56 -10.01
C LEU A 106 -3.26 -14.49 -9.36
N ALA A 107 -2.62 -14.03 -8.29
CA ALA A 107 -1.61 -14.84 -7.59
C ALA A 107 -2.22 -16.12 -6.98
N THR A 108 -3.44 -16.04 -6.44
CA THR A 108 -4.13 -17.19 -5.84
C THR A 108 -4.48 -18.21 -6.93
N GLU A 109 -5.09 -17.79 -8.03
CA GLU A 109 -5.39 -18.66 -9.17
C GLU A 109 -4.13 -19.38 -9.65
N THR A 110 -3.06 -18.62 -9.95
CA THR A 110 -1.80 -19.15 -10.44
C THR A 110 -1.10 -20.05 -9.40
N ALA A 111 -1.21 -19.73 -8.09
CA ALA A 111 -0.64 -20.56 -7.03
C ALA A 111 -1.33 -21.92 -6.91
N ILE A 112 -2.64 -21.98 -7.12
CA ILE A 112 -3.38 -23.25 -7.15
C ILE A 112 -3.00 -24.09 -8.37
N GLU A 113 -2.87 -23.45 -9.55
CA GLU A 113 -2.49 -24.15 -10.80
C GLU A 113 -1.06 -24.65 -10.78
N ASN A 114 -0.09 -23.81 -10.43
CA ASN A 114 1.35 -24.04 -10.64
C ASN A 114 2.15 -24.31 -9.36
N GLY A 115 1.58 -24.02 -8.19
CA GLY A 115 2.25 -24.25 -6.91
C GLY A 115 2.50 -25.74 -6.66
N THR A 116 3.53 -26.05 -5.88
CA THR A 116 3.82 -27.41 -5.42
C THR A 116 2.73 -27.93 -4.47
N GLU A 117 2.62 -29.24 -4.32
CA GLU A 117 1.69 -29.85 -3.34
C GLU A 117 1.93 -29.31 -1.93
N ALA A 118 3.19 -29.26 -1.50
CA ALA A 118 3.56 -28.74 -0.17
C ALA A 118 3.14 -27.29 0.04
N GLN A 119 3.23 -26.45 -1.01
CA GLN A 119 2.76 -25.05 -0.93
C GLN A 119 1.25 -24.96 -0.79
N ARG A 120 0.49 -25.78 -1.53
CA ARG A 120 -0.98 -25.81 -1.42
C ARG A 120 -1.45 -26.32 -0.06
N GLU A 121 -0.83 -27.40 0.45
CA GLU A 121 -1.11 -27.94 1.79
C GLU A 121 -0.85 -26.89 2.86
N GLU A 122 0.28 -26.17 2.78
CA GLU A 122 0.61 -25.12 3.73
C GLU A 122 -0.34 -23.90 3.61
N LEU A 123 -0.74 -23.51 2.41
CA LEU A 123 -1.78 -22.48 2.22
C LEU A 123 -3.09 -22.91 2.87
N GLY A 124 -3.55 -24.14 2.65
CA GLY A 124 -4.76 -24.66 3.27
C GLY A 124 -4.67 -24.68 4.80
N ARG A 125 -3.50 -25.04 5.36
CA ARG A 125 -3.24 -25.00 6.80
C ARG A 125 -3.35 -23.57 7.36
N LEU A 126 -2.71 -22.61 6.70
CA LEU A 126 -2.74 -21.19 7.11
C LEU A 126 -4.14 -20.59 7.03
N VAL A 127 -4.88 -20.87 5.95
CA VAL A 127 -6.28 -20.39 5.79
C VAL A 127 -7.18 -20.98 6.89
N ARG A 128 -7.01 -22.27 7.24
CA ARG A 128 -7.73 -22.90 8.35
C ARG A 128 -7.38 -22.26 9.68
N GLN A 129 -6.11 -21.98 9.94
CA GLN A 129 -5.65 -21.28 11.15
C GLN A 129 -6.32 -19.92 11.26
N LEU A 130 -6.28 -19.11 10.19
CA LEU A 130 -6.90 -17.80 10.14
C LEU A 130 -8.42 -17.88 10.38
N ARG A 131 -9.10 -18.84 9.73
CA ARG A 131 -10.54 -19.06 9.90
C ARG A 131 -10.90 -19.36 11.36
N THR A 132 -10.11 -20.20 12.03
CA THR A 132 -10.33 -20.52 13.44
C THR A 132 -10.13 -19.29 14.33
N SER A 133 -9.06 -18.51 14.12
CA SER A 133 -8.82 -17.29 14.88
C SER A 133 -9.94 -16.27 14.71
N VAL A 134 -10.39 -16.04 13.47
CA VAL A 134 -11.49 -15.12 13.16
C VAL A 134 -12.81 -15.59 13.79
N ALA A 135 -13.13 -16.90 13.74
CA ALA A 135 -14.31 -17.46 14.38
C ALA A 135 -14.31 -17.32 15.92
N GLU A 136 -13.13 -17.19 16.51
CA GLU A 136 -12.93 -16.93 17.95
C GLU A 136 -12.87 -15.43 18.30
N GLY A 137 -13.15 -14.53 17.33
CA GLY A 137 -13.12 -13.08 17.51
C GLY A 137 -11.70 -12.51 17.60
N ARG A 138 -10.70 -13.20 17.06
CA ARG A 138 -9.30 -12.74 17.03
C ARG A 138 -8.83 -12.57 15.59
N ASP A 139 -8.25 -11.42 15.23
CA ASP A 139 -7.57 -11.28 13.96
C ASP A 139 -6.11 -11.75 14.08
N ASP A 140 -5.71 -12.68 13.23
CA ASP A 140 -4.35 -13.18 13.13
C ASP A 140 -3.64 -12.50 11.95
N VAL A 141 -3.21 -11.26 12.19
CA VAL A 141 -2.50 -10.42 11.20
C VAL A 141 -1.25 -11.12 10.68
N VAL A 142 -0.55 -11.85 11.54
CA VAL A 142 0.68 -12.59 11.15
C VAL A 142 0.33 -13.67 10.13
N THR A 143 -0.69 -14.49 10.42
CA THR A 143 -1.15 -15.54 9.50
C THR A 143 -1.65 -14.94 8.17
N ARG A 144 -2.31 -13.77 8.18
CA ARG A 144 -2.69 -13.07 6.92
C ARG A 144 -1.49 -12.72 6.07
N PHE A 145 -0.43 -12.16 6.67
CA PHE A 145 0.79 -11.85 5.94
C PHE A 145 1.49 -13.11 5.41
N GLU A 146 1.48 -14.19 6.16
CA GLU A 146 2.04 -15.48 5.71
C GLU A 146 1.26 -16.06 4.54
N ILE A 147 -0.08 -16.04 4.57
CA ILE A 147 -0.93 -16.46 3.44
C ILE A 147 -0.57 -15.64 2.20
N MET A 148 -0.53 -14.32 2.33
CA MET A 148 -0.21 -13.44 1.21
C MET A 148 1.20 -13.71 0.66
N ARG A 149 2.21 -13.82 1.51
CA ARG A 149 3.59 -14.12 1.11
C ARG A 149 3.67 -15.45 0.36
N LEU A 150 3.10 -16.51 0.94
CA LEU A 150 3.15 -17.85 0.34
C LEU A 150 2.36 -17.92 -0.97
N THR A 151 1.20 -17.26 -1.07
CA THR A 151 0.41 -17.15 -2.30
C THR A 151 1.23 -16.48 -3.41
N MET A 152 1.88 -15.36 -3.11
CA MET A 152 2.73 -14.66 -4.08
C MET A 152 3.91 -15.52 -4.52
N GLU A 153 4.56 -16.21 -3.59
CA GLU A 153 5.69 -17.12 -3.88
C GLU A 153 5.25 -18.31 -4.74
N ALA A 154 4.16 -18.99 -4.35
CA ALA A 154 3.62 -20.14 -5.06
C ALA A 154 3.09 -19.80 -6.47
N SER A 155 2.68 -18.56 -6.70
CA SER A 155 2.25 -18.11 -8.04
C SER A 155 3.36 -18.17 -9.08
N GLY A 156 4.64 -18.10 -8.67
CA GLY A 156 5.78 -18.05 -9.59
C GLY A 156 5.86 -16.81 -10.47
N ASN A 157 4.92 -15.86 -10.34
CA ASN A 157 4.85 -14.66 -11.15
C ASN A 157 5.68 -13.52 -10.53
N LEU A 158 6.93 -13.38 -11.01
CA LEU A 158 7.85 -12.36 -10.51
C LEU A 158 7.29 -10.93 -10.62
N VAL A 159 6.58 -10.60 -11.70
CA VAL A 159 6.06 -9.24 -11.93
C VAL A 159 4.97 -8.92 -10.89
N THR A 160 4.04 -9.84 -10.66
CA THR A 160 3.01 -9.72 -9.62
C THR A 160 3.64 -9.54 -8.24
N GLN A 161 4.66 -10.34 -7.92
CA GLN A 161 5.40 -10.25 -6.64
C GLN A 161 6.06 -8.86 -6.46
N LEU A 162 6.73 -8.34 -7.49
CA LEU A 162 7.41 -7.05 -7.42
C LEU A 162 6.43 -5.89 -7.23
N ILE A 163 5.32 -5.87 -7.98
CA ILE A 163 4.31 -4.81 -7.88
C ILE A 163 3.61 -4.88 -6.52
N ALA A 164 3.16 -6.06 -6.09
CA ALA A 164 2.51 -6.25 -4.81
C ALA A 164 3.44 -5.84 -3.64
N ARG A 165 4.72 -6.22 -3.71
CA ARG A 165 5.71 -5.85 -2.71
C ARG A 165 5.92 -4.33 -2.66
N ALA A 166 6.04 -3.66 -3.80
CA ALA A 166 6.20 -2.21 -3.86
C ALA A 166 5.02 -1.48 -3.22
N LEU A 167 3.78 -1.90 -3.53
CA LEU A 167 2.57 -1.34 -2.93
C LEU A 167 2.51 -1.61 -1.42
N LEU A 168 2.77 -2.84 -0.98
CA LEU A 168 2.66 -3.23 0.42
C LEU A 168 3.68 -2.53 1.32
N ILE A 169 4.92 -2.35 0.87
CA ILE A 169 5.94 -1.61 1.62
C ILE A 169 5.50 -0.16 1.87
N GLN A 170 4.86 0.47 0.88
CA GLN A 170 4.38 1.85 0.99
C GLN A 170 3.10 1.96 1.83
N PHE A 171 2.22 0.99 1.73
CA PHE A 171 0.86 1.05 2.23
C PHE A 171 0.70 0.45 3.64
N ALA A 172 1.19 -0.78 3.88
CA ALA A 172 0.87 -1.53 5.10
C ALA A 172 1.30 -0.83 6.40
N PRO A 173 2.51 -0.22 6.52
CA PRO A 173 2.90 0.46 7.76
C PRO A 173 2.05 1.71 8.08
N ARG A 174 1.49 2.34 7.04
CA ARG A 174 0.67 3.55 7.18
C ARG A 174 -0.75 3.20 7.60
N LEU A 175 -1.31 2.18 6.99
CA LEU A 175 -2.64 1.69 7.33
C LEU A 175 -2.68 1.14 8.77
N ALA A 176 -1.68 0.38 9.18
CA ALA A 176 -1.57 -0.17 10.53
C ALA A 176 -1.47 0.88 11.66
N ARG A 177 -1.13 2.14 11.34
CA ARG A 177 -1.14 3.24 12.33
C ARG A 177 -2.54 3.77 12.61
N VAL A 178 -3.47 3.58 11.68
CA VAL A 178 -4.81 4.19 11.72
C VAL A 178 -5.87 3.14 12.00
N ILE A 179 -5.75 1.97 11.40
CA ILE A 179 -6.70 0.87 11.57
C ILE A 179 -6.10 -0.14 12.54
N LYS A 180 -6.77 -0.32 13.66
CA LYS A 180 -6.45 -1.37 14.63
C LYS A 180 -7.04 -2.68 14.14
N MET A 181 -6.27 -3.39 13.33
CA MET A 181 -6.70 -4.65 12.71
C MET A 181 -7.07 -5.74 13.72
N ASP A 182 -6.49 -5.69 14.92
CA ASP A 182 -6.75 -6.59 16.04
C ASP A 182 -8.08 -6.35 16.75
N GLU A 183 -8.75 -5.23 16.52
CA GLU A 183 -10.05 -4.87 17.09
C GLU A 183 -11.22 -5.07 16.09
N VAL A 184 -10.95 -5.66 14.90
CA VAL A 184 -11.97 -5.84 13.87
C VAL A 184 -12.89 -7.01 14.20
N ASP A 185 -14.19 -6.74 14.35
CA ASP A 185 -15.22 -7.75 14.49
C ASP A 185 -15.68 -8.22 13.09
N TYR A 186 -15.25 -9.42 12.71
CA TYR A 186 -15.63 -10.00 11.43
C TYR A 186 -17.00 -10.70 11.53
N PRO A 187 -17.92 -10.41 10.59
CA PRO A 187 -19.22 -11.07 10.60
C PRO A 187 -19.09 -12.56 10.21
N PRO A 188 -20.08 -13.40 10.57
CA PRO A 188 -20.07 -14.83 10.25
C PRO A 188 -19.81 -15.14 8.77
N GLU A 189 -20.33 -14.30 7.87
CA GLU A 189 -20.14 -14.44 6.41
C GLU A 189 -18.67 -14.37 5.98
N TYR A 190 -17.82 -13.73 6.78
CA TYR A 190 -16.38 -13.70 6.50
C TYR A 190 -15.73 -15.06 6.79
N VAL A 191 -16.18 -15.73 7.85
CA VAL A 191 -15.77 -17.11 8.19
C VAL A 191 -16.20 -18.08 7.09
N ASP A 192 -17.39 -17.90 6.51
CA ASP A 192 -17.89 -18.70 5.39
C ASP A 192 -17.02 -18.52 4.15
N ARG A 193 -16.56 -17.30 3.86
CA ARG A 193 -15.64 -17.02 2.73
C ARG A 193 -14.28 -17.67 2.94
N LEU A 194 -13.73 -17.65 4.17
CA LEU A 194 -12.50 -18.38 4.50
C LEU A 194 -12.69 -19.90 4.32
N SER A 195 -13.85 -20.44 4.69
CA SER A 195 -14.19 -21.84 4.48
C SER A 195 -14.30 -22.20 2.98
N ALA A 196 -14.82 -21.29 2.17
CA ALA A 196 -14.88 -21.45 0.72
C ALA A 196 -13.48 -21.46 0.11
N LEU A 197 -12.59 -20.57 0.54
CA LEU A 197 -11.20 -20.53 0.11
C LEU A 197 -10.44 -21.82 0.51
N GLU A 198 -10.61 -22.29 1.76
CA GLU A 198 -10.00 -23.55 2.22
C GLU A 198 -10.42 -24.74 1.34
N ARG A 199 -11.72 -24.83 1.04
CA ARG A 199 -12.27 -25.87 0.17
C ARG A 199 -11.69 -25.79 -1.22
N ALA A 200 -11.68 -24.62 -1.85
CA ALA A 200 -11.16 -24.42 -3.18
C ALA A 200 -9.68 -24.80 -3.30
N ILE A 201 -8.85 -24.50 -2.29
CA ILE A 201 -7.46 -24.93 -2.21
C ILE A 201 -7.37 -26.46 -2.17
N SER A 202 -8.19 -27.11 -1.31
CA SER A 202 -8.20 -28.59 -1.16
C SER A 202 -8.65 -29.31 -2.43
N GLU A 203 -9.64 -28.76 -3.13
CA GLU A 203 -10.19 -29.30 -4.39
C GLU A 203 -9.38 -28.92 -5.62
N ARG A 204 -8.36 -28.07 -5.45
CA ARG A 204 -7.55 -27.49 -6.53
C ARG A 204 -8.38 -26.73 -7.56
N ASP A 205 -9.44 -26.09 -7.11
CA ASP A 205 -10.29 -25.24 -7.92
C ASP A 205 -9.76 -23.81 -7.90
N ALA A 206 -8.97 -23.48 -8.92
CA ALA A 206 -8.30 -22.18 -9.05
C ALA A 206 -9.31 -21.03 -9.24
N GLU A 207 -10.39 -21.27 -10.00
CA GLU A 207 -11.43 -20.26 -10.22
C GLU A 207 -12.22 -19.97 -8.93
N ALA A 208 -12.63 -21.01 -8.21
CA ALA A 208 -13.30 -20.86 -6.93
C ALA A 208 -12.40 -20.17 -5.88
N ALA A 209 -11.10 -20.51 -5.83
CA ALA A 209 -10.14 -19.86 -4.94
C ALA A 209 -10.01 -18.35 -5.25
N ARG A 210 -9.90 -17.98 -6.54
CA ARG A 210 -9.90 -16.61 -7.00
C ARG A 210 -11.16 -15.85 -6.55
N GLY A 211 -12.34 -16.43 -6.83
CA GLY A 211 -13.62 -15.84 -6.43
C GLY A 211 -13.76 -15.63 -4.91
N ALA A 212 -13.27 -16.58 -4.11
CA ALA A 212 -13.25 -16.46 -2.64
C ALA A 212 -12.38 -15.26 -2.18
N VAL A 213 -11.18 -15.11 -2.75
CA VAL A 213 -10.28 -13.97 -2.46
C VAL A 213 -10.91 -12.64 -2.86
N GLU A 214 -11.55 -12.54 -4.02
CA GLU A 214 -12.26 -11.34 -4.46
C GLU A 214 -13.40 -10.96 -3.49
N ALA A 215 -14.19 -11.94 -3.05
CA ALA A 215 -15.27 -11.71 -2.11
C ALA A 215 -14.79 -11.27 -0.72
N MET A 216 -13.68 -11.84 -0.24
CA MET A 216 -13.03 -11.44 1.02
C MET A 216 -12.45 -10.02 0.93
N SER A 217 -11.76 -9.72 -0.16
CA SER A 217 -11.15 -8.41 -0.39
C SER A 217 -12.18 -7.29 -0.52
N SER A 218 -13.31 -7.55 -1.17
CA SER A 218 -14.42 -6.60 -1.27
C SER A 218 -14.95 -6.21 0.11
N PHE A 219 -15.13 -7.19 0.99
CA PHE A 219 -15.54 -6.93 2.37
C PHE A 219 -14.51 -6.11 3.15
N GLN A 220 -13.22 -6.46 3.04
CA GLN A 220 -12.15 -5.73 3.72
C GLN A 220 -12.03 -4.28 3.24
N ARG A 221 -12.27 -4.03 1.95
CA ARG A 221 -12.26 -2.68 1.38
C ARG A 221 -13.36 -1.81 1.97
N GLU A 222 -14.60 -2.30 2.02
CA GLU A 222 -15.72 -1.57 2.61
C GLU A 222 -15.49 -1.26 4.10
N LEU A 223 -14.99 -2.25 4.85
CA LEU A 223 -14.63 -2.06 6.25
C LEU A 223 -13.55 -0.98 6.40
N THR A 224 -12.45 -1.10 5.66
CA THR A 224 -11.34 -0.14 5.71
C THR A 224 -11.80 1.29 5.38
N LYS A 225 -12.65 1.44 4.36
CA LYS A 225 -13.22 2.74 3.96
C LYS A 225 -14.07 3.35 5.06
N THR A 226 -14.90 2.55 5.71
CA THR A 226 -15.76 2.96 6.82
C THR A 226 -14.93 3.42 8.03
N GLU A 227 -13.93 2.64 8.42
CA GLU A 227 -13.05 2.95 9.55
C GLU A 227 -12.24 4.24 9.31
N LEU A 228 -11.70 4.42 8.12
CA LEU A 228 -10.98 5.65 7.77
C LEU A 228 -11.90 6.88 7.76
N ALA A 229 -13.13 6.75 7.29
CA ALA A 229 -14.10 7.83 7.31
C ALA A 229 -14.48 8.23 8.75
N HIS A 230 -14.69 7.26 9.64
CA HIS A 230 -14.95 7.49 11.05
C HIS A 230 -13.76 8.18 11.74
N ALA A 231 -12.54 7.69 11.50
CA ALA A 231 -11.32 8.27 12.06
C ALA A 231 -11.13 9.74 11.62
N ARG A 232 -11.40 10.07 10.35
CA ARG A 232 -11.36 11.46 9.85
C ARG A 232 -12.40 12.35 10.50
N GLY A 233 -13.64 11.87 10.63
CA GLY A 233 -14.71 12.61 11.30
C GLY A 233 -14.38 12.93 12.75
N SER A 234 -13.84 11.96 13.49
CA SER A 234 -13.41 12.13 14.87
C SER A 234 -12.25 13.11 15.01
N ALA A 235 -11.27 13.07 14.12
CA ALA A 235 -10.14 14.00 14.13
C ALA A 235 -10.57 15.44 13.82
N GLN A 236 -11.50 15.66 12.91
CA GLN A 236 -12.06 16.97 12.60
C GLN A 236 -12.86 17.56 13.77
N ALA A 237 -13.65 16.72 14.44
CA ALA A 237 -14.43 17.15 15.61
C ALA A 237 -13.56 17.52 16.82
N ALA A 238 -12.34 16.95 16.93
CA ALA A 238 -11.40 17.25 18.01
C ALA A 238 -10.64 18.58 17.83
N VAL A 239 -10.65 19.13 16.61
CA VAL A 239 -9.95 20.39 16.24
C VAL A 239 -10.90 21.60 16.20
N ALA A 240 -12.21 21.35 16.14
CA ALA A 240 -13.27 22.37 16.13
C ALA A 240 -13.71 22.76 17.55
#